data_fc60f0f3c70b97544db9ca4ca13d3668
#
_entry.id   fc60f0f3c70b97544db9ca4ca13d3668
#
_cell.length_a   1.000
_cell.length_b   1.000
_cell.length_c   1.000
_cell.angle_alpha   90.00
_cell.angle_beta   90.00
_cell.angle_gamma   90.00
#
_symmetry.space_group_name_H-M   'P 1'
#
loop_
_entity.id
_entity.type
_entity.pdbx_description
1 polymer ?
#
loop_
_entity_poly.entity_id
_entity_poly.type
_entity_poly.pdbx_seq_one_letter_code
_entity_poly.pdbx_strand_id
1 'polypeptide(L)'
;MTDLHHRRPCEFHLLRYVPDPVRNEYVHIGAILRDVSEESGQNAELASGPSAEPLLVQFTRDWRRVRCLDPGADIEMLEAIESELRVKLKAEPNGKLIQIVKDSFSLCVQISDARGFLVESLQAGMEELMRMYVEPPPQVRLPRLSGRAAIQAKMRTEFERAGVWDLLKKQIPASDYTRPGDPLKIDLGYQPNGILHMFHAVSLEPGVEMAKVLAFSAAGLRDGVKRIALADLELTAIIEPAARLGATDEDRDRLLMYRFGVETMEEHEIRVLTTSDLARVADAARVEMRV
;
A
#
# COMPACT_ATOMS: atom_id res chain seq x y z
N MET A 1 -1.56 16.13 32.37
CA MET A 1 -2.80 16.94 32.50
C MET A 1 -2.56 18.17 31.66
N THR A 2 -3.01 18.16 30.41
CA THR A 2 -2.79 19.25 29.45
C THR A 2 -3.77 20.37 29.77
N ASP A 3 -3.24 21.57 29.89
CA ASP A 3 -3.93 22.80 30.33
C ASP A 3 -5.09 23.14 29.37
N LEU A 4 -6.33 22.87 29.76
CA LEU A 4 -7.55 23.17 29.00
C LEU A 4 -7.88 24.67 28.95
N HIS A 5 -7.16 25.51 29.75
CA HIS A 5 -7.46 26.92 29.91
C HIS A 5 -6.98 27.86 28.79
N HIS A 6 -6.24 27.33 27.76
CA HIS A 6 -5.71 28.15 26.67
C HIS A 6 -6.32 27.80 25.29
N ARG A 7 -7.34 26.94 25.25
CA ARG A 7 -7.96 26.56 23.96
C ARG A 7 -9.10 27.52 23.62
N ARG A 8 -9.11 27.93 22.35
CA ARG A 8 -10.14 28.81 21.78
C ARG A 8 -11.28 27.97 21.21
N PRO A 9 -12.56 28.32 21.48
CA PRO A 9 -13.69 27.69 20.83
C PRO A 9 -13.77 28.15 19.37
N CYS A 10 -13.81 27.21 18.48
CA CYS A 10 -13.94 27.43 17.04
C CYS A 10 -15.09 26.61 16.47
N GLU A 11 -15.54 27.01 15.32
CA GLU A 11 -16.52 26.30 14.50
C GLU A 11 -15.88 25.96 13.15
N PHE A 12 -16.09 24.74 12.68
CA PHE A 12 -15.55 24.33 11.38
C PHE A 12 -16.62 23.70 10.48
N HIS A 13 -16.38 23.82 9.18
CA HIS A 13 -17.11 23.15 8.12
C HIS A 13 -16.15 22.40 7.23
N LEU A 14 -16.56 21.22 6.75
CA LEU A 14 -15.82 20.47 5.76
C LEU A 14 -16.37 20.77 4.35
N LEU A 15 -15.46 20.96 3.42
CA LEU A 15 -15.77 21.13 2.01
C LEU A 15 -15.68 19.76 1.31
N ARG A 16 -16.70 19.42 0.56
CA ARG A 16 -16.86 18.13 -0.12
C ARG A 16 -16.95 18.33 -1.61
N TYR A 17 -16.22 17.55 -2.37
CA TYR A 17 -16.44 17.39 -3.80
C TYR A 17 -17.41 16.23 -4.03
N VAL A 18 -18.51 16.50 -4.72
CA VAL A 18 -19.60 15.55 -5.01
C VAL A 18 -19.79 15.51 -6.53
N PRO A 19 -19.19 14.58 -7.26
CA PRO A 19 -19.32 14.52 -8.72
C PRO A 19 -20.74 14.20 -9.18
N ASP A 20 -21.44 13.34 -8.42
CA ASP A 20 -22.84 12.97 -8.69
C ASP A 20 -23.67 13.04 -7.40
N PRO A 21 -24.52 14.07 -7.26
CA PRO A 21 -25.37 14.22 -6.08
C PRO A 21 -26.35 13.06 -5.86
N VAL A 22 -26.72 12.31 -6.90
CA VAL A 22 -27.67 11.20 -6.80
C VAL A 22 -27.03 10.00 -6.09
N ARG A 23 -25.74 9.76 -6.37
CA ARG A 23 -24.98 8.67 -5.72
C ARG A 23 -24.54 9.02 -4.32
N ASN A 24 -24.53 10.32 -3.97
CA ASN A 24 -24.05 10.82 -2.68
C ASN A 24 -22.63 10.32 -2.29
N GLU A 25 -21.81 10.05 -3.31
CA GLU A 25 -20.39 9.76 -3.14
C GLU A 25 -19.62 11.07 -3.09
N TYR A 26 -18.71 11.22 -2.12
CA TYR A 26 -17.95 12.45 -1.98
C TYR A 26 -16.56 12.24 -1.44
N VAL A 27 -15.69 13.22 -1.66
CA VAL A 27 -14.36 13.34 -1.06
C VAL A 27 -14.27 14.69 -0.35
N HIS A 28 -13.74 14.71 0.88
CA HIS A 28 -13.40 15.96 1.52
C HIS A 28 -12.21 16.58 0.82
N ILE A 29 -12.36 17.85 0.40
CA ILE A 29 -11.36 18.60 -0.36
C ILE A 29 -10.79 19.78 0.42
N GLY A 30 -11.40 20.15 1.55
CA GLY A 30 -10.93 21.27 2.35
C GLY A 30 -11.76 21.46 3.61
N ALA A 31 -11.41 22.52 4.35
CA ALA A 31 -12.12 22.94 5.54
C ALA A 31 -12.16 24.48 5.63
N ILE A 32 -13.18 24.96 6.34
CA ILE A 32 -13.32 26.32 6.80
C ILE A 32 -13.31 26.28 8.33
N LEU A 33 -12.50 27.08 8.97
CA LEU A 33 -12.39 27.19 10.44
C LEU A 33 -12.58 28.63 10.87
N ARG A 34 -13.51 28.88 11.81
CA ARG A 34 -13.87 30.20 12.32
C ARG A 34 -13.68 30.24 13.85
N ASP A 35 -13.10 31.33 14.37
CA ASP A 35 -13.09 31.63 15.80
C ASP A 35 -14.46 32.18 16.22
N VAL A 36 -15.06 31.58 17.26
CA VAL A 36 -16.36 32.01 17.81
C VAL A 36 -16.24 32.62 19.19
N SER A 37 -15.03 32.92 19.66
CA SER A 37 -14.76 33.45 21.00
C SER A 37 -15.44 34.79 21.24
N GLU A 38 -15.59 35.63 20.20
CA GLU A 38 -16.20 36.97 20.32
C GLU A 38 -17.72 36.93 20.44
N GLU A 39 -18.39 35.88 19.92
CA GLU A 39 -19.84 35.72 20.00
C GLU A 39 -20.31 35.31 21.42
N SER A 40 -19.40 34.81 22.26
CA SER A 40 -19.70 34.32 23.63
C SER A 40 -19.62 35.37 24.73
N GLY A 41 -19.35 36.62 24.41
CA GLY A 41 -19.46 37.76 25.38
C GLY A 41 -18.53 37.72 26.58
N GLN A 42 -17.51 36.90 26.63
CA GLN A 42 -16.53 36.82 27.73
C GLN A 42 -15.13 37.12 27.20
N ASN A 43 -14.62 38.31 27.56
CA ASN A 43 -13.27 38.83 27.33
C ASN A 43 -13.03 39.75 26.10
N ALA A 44 -13.75 40.84 26.02
CA ALA A 44 -13.45 41.93 25.08
C ALA A 44 -12.21 42.77 25.45
N GLU A 45 -11.53 42.49 26.58
CA GLU A 45 -10.44 43.36 27.09
C GLU A 45 -9.01 42.83 26.86
N LEU A 46 -8.79 41.65 26.25
CA LEU A 46 -7.46 41.07 26.05
C LEU A 46 -7.02 40.93 24.59
N ALA A 47 -7.80 41.41 23.63
CA ALA A 47 -7.49 41.32 22.19
C ALA A 47 -6.82 42.62 21.66
N SER A 48 -5.68 43.00 22.21
CA SER A 48 -4.79 44.05 21.65
C SER A 48 -3.56 43.46 21.03
N GLY A 49 -3.73 42.47 20.11
CA GLY A 49 -2.68 41.94 19.28
C GLY A 49 -2.97 42.19 17.78
N PRO A 50 -1.98 42.18 16.87
CA PRO A 50 -2.22 42.41 15.46
C PRO A 50 -3.23 41.38 14.95
N SER A 51 -4.32 41.88 14.38
CA SER A 51 -5.47 41.21 13.77
C SER A 51 -5.19 39.77 13.28
N ALA A 52 -5.46 38.79 14.14
CA ALA A 52 -5.56 37.41 13.69
C ALA A 52 -6.79 37.32 12.78
N GLU A 53 -6.63 36.77 11.58
CA GLU A 53 -7.77 36.56 10.67
C GLU A 53 -8.79 35.67 11.39
N PRO A 54 -10.04 36.09 11.59
CA PRO A 54 -11.04 35.35 12.41
C PRO A 54 -11.52 34.07 11.70
N LEU A 55 -11.06 33.84 10.46
CA LEU A 55 -11.50 32.74 9.61
C LEU A 55 -10.38 32.27 8.68
N LEU A 56 -10.21 30.96 8.61
CA LEU A 56 -9.29 30.30 7.68
C LEU A 56 -10.04 29.39 6.73
N VAL A 57 -9.60 29.35 5.47
CA VAL A 57 -10.03 28.39 4.46
C VAL A 57 -8.82 27.70 3.88
N GLN A 58 -8.88 26.39 3.79
CA GLN A 58 -7.81 25.59 3.18
C GLN A 58 -8.39 24.43 2.39
N PHE A 59 -7.91 24.26 1.15
CA PHE A 59 -8.18 23.10 0.32
C PHE A 59 -6.95 22.18 0.30
N THR A 60 -7.18 20.91 -0.07
CA THR A 60 -6.09 19.95 -0.30
C THR A 60 -5.17 20.42 -1.43
N ARG A 61 -3.91 20.00 -1.36
CA ARG A 61 -2.96 20.07 -2.50
C ARG A 61 -2.80 18.71 -3.18
N ASP A 62 -3.37 17.67 -2.59
CA ASP A 62 -3.33 16.30 -3.11
C ASP A 62 -4.68 15.88 -3.68
N TRP A 63 -4.84 16.10 -4.97
CA TRP A 63 -6.09 15.83 -5.71
C TRP A 63 -6.25 14.35 -6.12
N ARG A 64 -5.36 13.44 -5.69
CA ARG A 64 -5.43 12.02 -6.08
C ARG A 64 -6.74 11.35 -5.70
N ARG A 65 -7.31 11.67 -4.54
CA ARG A 65 -8.60 11.14 -4.09
C ARG A 65 -9.75 11.61 -4.96
N VAL A 66 -9.72 12.87 -5.37
CA VAL A 66 -10.72 13.45 -6.29
C VAL A 66 -10.64 12.76 -7.64
N ARG A 67 -9.44 12.65 -8.22
CA ARG A 67 -9.23 11.95 -9.51
C ARG A 67 -9.54 10.45 -9.46
N CYS A 68 -9.43 9.83 -8.30
CA CYS A 68 -9.82 8.43 -8.11
C CYS A 68 -11.34 8.27 -8.14
N LEU A 69 -12.09 9.23 -7.56
CA LEU A 69 -13.55 9.23 -7.56
C LEU A 69 -14.10 9.70 -8.92
N ASP A 70 -13.48 10.73 -9.48
CA ASP A 70 -13.86 11.33 -10.78
C ASP A 70 -12.59 11.66 -11.58
N PRO A 71 -12.21 10.81 -12.55
CA PRO A 71 -11.05 11.06 -13.41
C PRO A 71 -11.17 12.32 -14.28
N GLY A 72 -12.41 12.79 -14.52
CA GLY A 72 -12.72 13.98 -15.32
C GLY A 72 -12.81 15.28 -14.50
N ALA A 73 -12.54 15.24 -13.19
CA ALA A 73 -12.65 16.40 -12.31
C ALA A 73 -11.77 17.58 -12.77
N ASP A 74 -12.37 18.75 -12.89
CA ASP A 74 -11.67 20.01 -13.22
C ASP A 74 -10.99 20.56 -11.95
N ILE A 75 -9.72 20.26 -11.80
CA ILE A 75 -8.93 20.68 -10.63
C ILE A 75 -8.67 22.19 -10.66
N GLU A 76 -8.49 22.79 -11.84
CA GLU A 76 -8.26 24.23 -11.98
C GLU A 76 -9.50 25.02 -11.49
N MET A 77 -10.69 24.53 -11.80
CA MET A 77 -11.95 25.08 -11.28
C MET A 77 -12.01 24.97 -9.74
N LEU A 78 -11.62 23.84 -9.17
CA LEU A 78 -11.64 23.65 -7.70
C LEU A 78 -10.64 24.59 -7.00
N GLU A 79 -9.47 24.82 -7.57
CA GLU A 79 -8.47 25.78 -7.05
C GLU A 79 -8.94 27.23 -7.21
N ALA A 80 -9.64 27.55 -8.29
CA ALA A 80 -10.27 28.86 -8.47
C ALA A 80 -11.36 29.12 -7.43
N ILE A 81 -12.17 28.11 -7.10
CA ILE A 81 -13.18 28.18 -6.03
C ILE A 81 -12.53 28.47 -4.67
N GLU A 82 -11.40 27.83 -4.34
CA GLU A 82 -10.66 28.14 -3.10
C GLU A 82 -10.27 29.61 -3.04
N SER A 83 -9.71 30.12 -4.14
CA SER A 83 -9.25 31.50 -4.23
C SER A 83 -10.41 32.49 -4.06
N GLU A 84 -11.53 32.24 -4.72
CA GLU A 84 -12.74 33.05 -4.62
C GLU A 84 -13.35 33.03 -3.21
N LEU A 85 -13.42 31.85 -2.59
CA LEU A 85 -13.88 31.69 -1.21
C LEU A 85 -13.03 32.48 -0.23
N ARG A 86 -11.71 32.43 -0.35
CA ARG A 86 -10.80 33.19 0.51
C ARG A 86 -11.06 34.71 0.42
N VAL A 87 -11.30 35.21 -0.79
CA VAL A 87 -11.58 36.64 -1.00
C VAL A 87 -12.92 37.02 -0.40
N LYS A 88 -13.97 36.25 -0.67
CA LYS A 88 -15.35 36.54 -0.19
C LYS A 88 -15.44 36.44 1.34
N LEU A 89 -14.81 35.43 1.93
CA LEU A 89 -14.84 35.23 3.38
C LEU A 89 -14.01 36.26 4.15
N LYS A 90 -12.97 36.85 3.54
CA LYS A 90 -12.26 38.01 4.12
C LYS A 90 -13.12 39.29 4.08
N ALA A 91 -13.93 39.45 3.06
CA ALA A 91 -14.78 40.62 2.92
C ALA A 91 -15.99 40.63 3.88
N GLU A 92 -16.54 39.44 4.18
CA GLU A 92 -17.70 39.25 5.06
C GLU A 92 -17.47 38.13 6.09
N PRO A 93 -16.82 38.38 7.22
CA PRO A 93 -16.52 37.31 8.21
C PRO A 93 -17.76 36.83 9.00
N ASN A 94 -18.92 37.45 8.84
CA ASN A 94 -20.15 37.09 9.55
C ASN A 94 -20.89 35.91 8.91
N GLY A 95 -21.43 35.02 9.71
CA GLY A 95 -22.01 33.70 9.36
C GLY A 95 -23.07 33.66 8.23
N LYS A 96 -23.57 34.81 7.74
CA LYS A 96 -24.45 34.87 6.55
C LYS A 96 -23.74 34.35 5.29
N LEU A 97 -22.45 34.54 5.16
CA LEU A 97 -21.71 34.10 3.98
C LEU A 97 -21.63 32.55 3.89
N ILE A 98 -21.51 31.86 5.01
CA ILE A 98 -21.55 30.37 5.01
C ILE A 98 -22.89 29.89 4.47
N GLN A 99 -24.00 30.60 4.76
CA GLN A 99 -25.29 30.26 4.21
C GLN A 99 -25.34 30.55 2.69
N ILE A 100 -24.81 31.70 2.25
CA ILE A 100 -24.70 32.03 0.83
C ILE A 100 -23.85 31.00 0.08
N VAL A 101 -22.75 30.54 0.70
CA VAL A 101 -21.88 29.50 0.13
C VAL A 101 -22.63 28.16 0.07
N LYS A 102 -23.38 27.78 1.11
CA LYS A 102 -24.24 26.59 1.10
C LYS A 102 -25.24 26.63 -0.08
N ASP A 103 -25.82 27.77 -0.34
CA ASP A 103 -26.83 27.95 -1.39
C ASP A 103 -26.22 28.07 -2.80
N SER A 104 -24.98 28.56 -2.90
CA SER A 104 -24.29 28.84 -4.18
C SER A 104 -23.49 27.65 -4.75
N PHE A 105 -23.01 26.76 -3.91
CA PHE A 105 -22.15 25.63 -4.35
C PHE A 105 -22.91 24.30 -4.54
N SER A 106 -24.17 24.34 -4.87
CA SER A 106 -25.07 23.18 -4.91
C SER A 106 -24.78 22.14 -5.98
N LEU A 107 -23.80 22.33 -6.88
CA LEU A 107 -23.57 21.39 -7.98
C LEU A 107 -22.51 20.35 -7.68
N CYS A 108 -21.27 20.73 -7.47
CA CYS A 108 -20.18 19.77 -7.27
C CYS A 108 -19.37 19.99 -6.00
N VAL A 109 -19.51 21.16 -5.35
CA VAL A 109 -18.86 21.45 -4.06
C VAL A 109 -19.93 21.74 -3.02
N GLN A 110 -19.92 21.00 -1.93
CA GLN A 110 -20.85 21.13 -0.82
C GLN A 110 -20.14 21.43 0.48
N ILE A 111 -20.82 22.13 1.39
CA ILE A 111 -20.34 22.43 2.74
C ILE A 111 -21.09 21.56 3.75
N SER A 112 -20.38 20.94 4.69
CA SER A 112 -20.98 20.19 5.79
C SER A 112 -21.68 21.14 6.79
N ASP A 113 -22.49 20.56 7.68
CA ASP A 113 -22.96 21.27 8.85
C ASP A 113 -21.79 21.71 9.74
N ALA A 114 -22.04 22.79 10.51
CA ALA A 114 -21.11 23.33 11.48
C ALA A 114 -20.82 22.33 12.61
N ARG A 115 -19.56 22.29 13.05
CA ARG A 115 -19.11 21.47 14.20
C ARG A 115 -18.20 22.28 15.10
N GLY A 116 -18.38 22.15 16.40
CA GLY A 116 -17.51 22.78 17.38
C GLY A 116 -16.13 22.10 17.48
N PHE A 117 -15.10 22.91 17.67
CA PHE A 117 -13.72 22.45 17.79
C PHE A 117 -12.93 23.35 18.75
N LEU A 118 -12.14 22.76 19.66
CA LEU A 118 -11.29 23.50 20.58
C LEU A 118 -9.85 23.47 20.08
N VAL A 119 -9.27 24.64 19.81
CA VAL A 119 -7.94 24.77 19.21
C VAL A 119 -7.01 25.66 20.04
N GLU A 120 -5.72 25.42 19.95
CA GLU A 120 -4.69 26.29 20.56
C GLU A 120 -4.48 27.57 19.72
N SER A 121 -4.54 27.42 18.39
CA SER A 121 -4.53 28.50 17.41
C SER A 121 -5.33 28.08 16.18
N LEU A 122 -5.85 29.05 15.41
CA LEU A 122 -6.56 28.75 14.16
C LEU A 122 -5.70 27.97 13.17
N GLN A 123 -4.40 28.31 13.07
CA GLN A 123 -3.49 27.61 12.17
C GLN A 123 -3.29 26.14 12.58
N ALA A 124 -3.01 25.89 13.87
CA ALA A 124 -2.86 24.52 14.38
C ALA A 124 -4.16 23.72 14.25
N GLY A 125 -5.31 24.35 14.50
CA GLY A 125 -6.62 23.74 14.31
C GLY A 125 -6.91 23.37 12.85
N MET A 126 -6.55 24.25 11.90
CA MET A 126 -6.70 23.98 10.48
C MET A 126 -5.81 22.79 10.05
N GLU A 127 -4.56 22.76 10.45
CA GLU A 127 -3.64 21.64 10.16
C GLU A 127 -4.17 20.32 10.73
N GLU A 128 -4.73 20.34 11.92
CA GLU A 128 -5.33 19.15 12.52
C GLU A 128 -6.58 18.68 11.74
N LEU A 129 -7.48 19.61 11.35
CA LEU A 129 -8.65 19.30 10.53
C LEU A 129 -8.26 18.71 9.17
N MET A 130 -7.29 19.31 8.48
CA MET A 130 -6.79 18.82 7.21
C MET A 130 -6.27 17.40 7.34
N ARG A 131 -5.47 17.13 8.36
CA ARG A 131 -4.91 15.80 8.64
C ARG A 131 -6.00 14.77 8.96
N MET A 132 -7.03 15.14 9.75
CA MET A 132 -8.07 14.21 10.18
C MET A 132 -9.07 13.87 9.08
N TYR A 133 -9.45 14.84 8.25
CA TYR A 133 -10.60 14.69 7.36
C TYR A 133 -10.27 14.78 5.87
N VAL A 134 -9.25 15.51 5.49
CA VAL A 134 -8.98 15.86 4.09
C VAL A 134 -7.79 15.09 3.54
N GLU A 135 -6.67 15.08 4.26
CA GLU A 135 -5.47 14.39 3.81
C GLU A 135 -5.67 12.88 3.87
N PRO A 136 -5.15 12.13 2.89
CA PRO A 136 -5.13 10.69 3.01
C PRO A 136 -4.32 10.31 4.26
N PRO A 137 -4.78 9.31 5.04
CA PRO A 137 -3.99 8.81 6.15
C PRO A 137 -2.59 8.49 5.62
N PRO A 138 -1.52 8.79 6.40
CA PRO A 138 -0.17 8.45 5.99
C PRO A 138 -0.18 6.98 5.59
N GLN A 139 0.08 6.73 4.31
CA GLN A 139 0.22 5.36 3.85
C GLN A 139 1.42 4.82 4.63
N VAL A 140 1.15 3.98 5.61
CA VAL A 140 2.15 3.05 6.13
C VAL A 140 2.55 2.26 4.89
N ARG A 141 3.63 2.69 4.24
CA ARG A 141 4.28 1.87 3.24
C ARG A 141 4.79 0.67 4.03
N LEU A 142 3.95 -0.37 4.12
CA LEU A 142 4.45 -1.68 4.46
C LEU A 142 5.67 -1.86 3.56
N PRO A 143 6.84 -2.15 4.11
CA PRO A 143 8.03 -2.35 3.30
C PRO A 143 7.61 -3.33 2.21
N ARG A 144 7.67 -2.90 0.94
CA ARG A 144 7.38 -3.79 -0.17
C ARG A 144 8.39 -4.90 -0.06
N LEU A 145 7.90 -6.08 0.29
CA LEU A 145 8.73 -7.27 0.25
C LEU A 145 9.33 -7.33 -1.16
N SER A 146 10.63 -7.36 -1.25
CA SER A 146 11.38 -7.46 -2.50
C SER A 146 12.20 -8.75 -2.49
N GLY A 147 12.63 -9.15 -3.64
CA GLY A 147 13.47 -10.33 -3.80
C GLY A 147 12.80 -11.59 -3.24
N ARG A 148 13.61 -12.46 -2.63
CA ARG A 148 13.18 -13.76 -2.12
C ARG A 148 11.99 -13.70 -1.16
N ALA A 149 11.93 -12.70 -0.27
CA ALA A 149 10.84 -12.56 0.69
C ALA A 149 9.48 -12.29 -0.01
N ALA A 150 9.48 -11.54 -1.10
CA ALA A 150 8.28 -11.29 -1.92
C ALA A 150 7.80 -12.57 -2.61
N ILE A 151 8.73 -13.37 -3.13
CA ILE A 151 8.42 -14.66 -3.75
C ILE A 151 7.80 -15.59 -2.73
N GLN A 152 8.42 -15.75 -1.55
CA GLN A 152 7.90 -16.60 -0.45
C GLN A 152 6.51 -16.17 0.00
N ALA A 153 6.27 -14.87 0.16
CA ALA A 153 4.95 -14.34 0.54
C ALA A 153 3.90 -14.69 -0.52
N LYS A 154 4.24 -14.59 -1.81
CA LYS A 154 3.33 -14.93 -2.90
C LYS A 154 3.09 -16.44 -2.99
N MET A 155 4.12 -17.27 -2.81
CA MET A 155 3.97 -18.72 -2.67
C MET A 155 2.96 -19.04 -1.56
N ARG A 156 3.15 -18.48 -0.37
CA ARG A 156 2.23 -18.67 0.75
C ARG A 156 0.80 -18.32 0.35
N THR A 157 0.58 -17.14 -0.19
CA THR A 157 -0.76 -16.66 -0.57
C THR A 157 -1.46 -17.60 -1.55
N GLU A 158 -0.77 -18.08 -2.59
CA GLU A 158 -1.38 -18.94 -3.61
C GLU A 158 -1.65 -20.35 -3.09
N PHE A 159 -0.76 -20.93 -2.28
CA PHE A 159 -1.00 -22.23 -1.65
C PHE A 159 -2.07 -22.19 -0.55
N GLU A 160 -2.18 -21.08 0.22
CA GLU A 160 -3.31 -20.83 1.15
C GLU A 160 -4.63 -20.73 0.38
N ARG A 161 -4.64 -19.99 -0.73
CA ARG A 161 -5.82 -19.83 -1.60
C ARG A 161 -6.29 -21.16 -2.19
N ALA A 162 -5.38 -22.02 -2.56
CA ALA A 162 -5.69 -23.37 -3.03
C ALA A 162 -6.12 -24.33 -1.90
N GLY A 163 -6.02 -23.92 -0.63
CA GLY A 163 -6.41 -24.72 0.54
C GLY A 163 -5.43 -25.83 0.91
N VAL A 164 -4.20 -25.80 0.38
CA VAL A 164 -3.20 -26.87 0.60
C VAL A 164 -2.04 -26.48 1.51
N TRP A 165 -1.98 -25.21 1.93
CA TRP A 165 -0.86 -24.68 2.70
C TRP A 165 -0.52 -25.50 3.95
N ASP A 166 -1.51 -25.95 4.69
CA ASP A 166 -1.30 -26.68 5.95
C ASP A 166 -0.84 -28.14 5.73
N LEU A 167 -1.02 -28.64 4.52
CA LEU A 167 -0.60 -29.98 4.12
C LEU A 167 0.85 -30.01 3.65
N LEU A 168 1.44 -28.84 3.31
CA LEU A 168 2.82 -28.75 2.86
C LEU A 168 3.80 -28.86 4.01
N LYS A 169 4.90 -29.60 3.80
CA LYS A 169 6.12 -29.51 4.63
C LYS A 169 6.79 -28.18 4.36
N LYS A 170 7.21 -27.48 5.40
CA LYS A 170 7.81 -26.13 5.32
C LYS A 170 9.24 -26.19 5.85
N GLN A 171 10.13 -25.36 5.27
CA GLN A 171 11.52 -25.21 5.72
C GLN A 171 12.24 -26.54 5.84
N ILE A 172 12.17 -27.35 4.79
CA ILE A 172 12.77 -28.71 4.74
C ILE A 172 14.29 -28.59 4.73
N PRO A 173 15.02 -29.08 5.75
CA PRO A 173 16.48 -29.02 5.75
C PRO A 173 17.06 -29.91 4.64
N ALA A 174 17.93 -29.37 3.81
CA ALA A 174 18.62 -30.17 2.80
C ALA A 174 19.52 -31.25 3.45
N SER A 175 20.03 -31.00 4.68
CA SER A 175 20.79 -31.93 5.46
C SER A 175 20.08 -33.26 5.74
N ASP A 176 18.75 -33.28 5.68
CA ASP A 176 17.98 -34.53 5.84
C ASP A 176 18.19 -35.49 4.66
N TYR A 177 18.59 -34.97 3.50
CA TYR A 177 18.78 -35.73 2.26
C TYR A 177 20.22 -35.72 1.76
N THR A 178 21.01 -34.70 2.04
CA THR A 178 22.41 -34.56 1.60
C THR A 178 23.38 -35.06 2.65
N ARG A 179 24.03 -34.17 3.36
CA ARG A 179 25.00 -34.49 4.43
C ARG A 179 24.79 -33.58 5.63
N PRO A 180 25.12 -34.03 6.83
CA PRO A 180 25.06 -33.19 8.03
C PRO A 180 25.81 -31.87 7.83
N GLY A 181 25.21 -30.76 8.27
CA GLY A 181 25.80 -29.43 8.15
C GLY A 181 25.46 -28.67 6.85
N ASP A 182 24.68 -29.23 5.92
CA ASP A 182 24.17 -28.51 4.79
C ASP A 182 23.19 -27.38 5.26
N PRO A 183 23.53 -26.09 5.03
CA PRO A 183 22.73 -24.99 5.55
C PRO A 183 21.48 -24.71 4.73
N LEU A 184 21.36 -25.34 3.54
CA LEU A 184 20.21 -25.07 2.64
C LEU A 184 18.92 -25.59 3.27
N LYS A 185 17.87 -24.76 3.18
CA LYS A 185 16.50 -25.13 3.56
C LYS A 185 15.59 -24.87 2.38
N ILE A 186 14.92 -25.93 1.92
CA ILE A 186 13.91 -25.82 0.87
C ILE A 186 12.62 -25.25 1.49
N ASP A 187 12.00 -24.30 0.82
CA ASP A 187 10.89 -23.56 1.41
C ASP A 187 9.65 -24.41 1.64
N LEU A 188 9.22 -25.18 0.64
CA LEU A 188 8.00 -25.99 0.68
C LEU A 188 8.21 -27.33 -0.01
N GLY A 189 7.45 -28.34 0.39
CA GLY A 189 7.38 -29.61 -0.32
C GLY A 189 6.18 -30.47 0.09
N TYR A 190 5.81 -31.40 -0.78
CA TYR A 190 4.79 -32.44 -0.55
C TYR A 190 5.11 -33.68 -1.35
N GLN A 191 4.61 -34.82 -0.94
CA GLN A 191 4.94 -36.12 -1.57
C GLN A 191 3.66 -36.89 -1.93
N PRO A 192 3.11 -36.71 -3.14
CA PRO A 192 2.07 -37.58 -3.66
C PRO A 192 2.70 -38.74 -4.45
N ASN A 193 2.13 -39.90 -4.38
CA ASN A 193 2.37 -41.02 -5.34
C ASN A 193 3.84 -41.37 -5.63
N GLY A 194 4.74 -41.24 -4.64
CA GLY A 194 6.17 -41.61 -4.80
C GLY A 194 7.04 -40.52 -5.44
N ILE A 195 6.53 -39.32 -5.66
CA ILE A 195 7.28 -38.16 -6.13
C ILE A 195 7.32 -37.13 -5.00
N LEU A 196 8.50 -36.65 -4.63
CA LEU A 196 8.65 -35.53 -3.70
C LEU A 196 8.80 -34.23 -4.49
N HIS A 197 7.77 -33.41 -4.47
CA HIS A 197 7.81 -32.07 -5.04
C HIS A 197 8.41 -31.10 -4.02
N MET A 198 9.46 -30.38 -4.41
CA MET A 198 10.11 -29.36 -3.60
C MET A 198 10.11 -28.02 -4.32
N PHE A 199 9.73 -26.95 -3.61
CA PHE A 199 9.68 -25.57 -4.14
C PHE A 199 10.64 -24.70 -3.35
N HIS A 200 11.47 -23.95 -4.06
CA HIS A 200 12.40 -23.02 -3.45
C HIS A 200 12.31 -21.65 -4.12
N ALA A 201 12.18 -20.61 -3.29
CA ALA A 201 12.18 -19.22 -3.77
C ALA A 201 13.61 -18.78 -4.08
N VAL A 202 13.87 -18.39 -5.31
CA VAL A 202 15.15 -17.87 -5.78
C VAL A 202 14.95 -16.49 -6.37
N SER A 203 15.55 -15.46 -5.77
CA SER A 203 15.56 -14.12 -6.37
C SER A 203 16.81 -13.94 -7.20
N LEU A 204 16.64 -13.49 -8.42
CA LEU A 204 17.72 -13.16 -9.37
C LEU A 204 17.99 -11.65 -9.44
N GLU A 205 17.16 -10.80 -8.75
CA GLU A 205 17.38 -9.34 -8.69
C GLU A 205 18.73 -8.96 -8.03
N PRO A 206 19.12 -9.55 -6.87
CA PRO A 206 20.38 -9.20 -6.24
C PRO A 206 21.58 -9.91 -6.86
N GLY A 207 21.37 -10.96 -7.66
CA GLY A 207 22.43 -11.74 -8.29
C GLY A 207 22.06 -13.23 -8.44
N VAL A 208 23.00 -14.01 -8.94
CA VAL A 208 22.79 -15.42 -9.32
C VAL A 208 23.29 -16.44 -8.26
N GLU A 209 23.74 -15.98 -7.10
CA GLU A 209 24.38 -16.81 -6.08
C GLU A 209 23.44 -17.91 -5.57
N MET A 210 22.18 -17.57 -5.31
CA MET A 210 21.18 -18.53 -4.85
C MET A 210 20.84 -19.58 -5.91
N ALA A 211 20.81 -19.18 -7.19
CA ALA A 211 20.61 -20.10 -8.30
C ALA A 211 21.75 -21.13 -8.36
N LYS A 212 23.02 -20.68 -8.22
CA LYS A 212 24.21 -21.55 -8.18
C LYS A 212 24.19 -22.48 -6.97
N VAL A 213 23.81 -21.98 -5.78
CA VAL A 213 23.71 -22.81 -4.56
C VAL A 213 22.68 -23.90 -4.75
N LEU A 214 21.49 -23.55 -5.29
CA LEU A 214 20.44 -24.55 -5.53
C LEU A 214 20.86 -25.57 -6.59
N ALA A 215 21.46 -25.13 -7.70
CA ALA A 215 21.99 -25.99 -8.76
C ALA A 215 23.05 -26.96 -8.22
N PHE A 216 23.99 -26.46 -7.44
CA PHE A 216 25.02 -27.30 -6.81
C PHE A 216 24.43 -28.37 -5.87
N SER A 217 23.36 -28.07 -5.15
CA SER A 217 22.72 -28.98 -4.20
C SER A 217 21.77 -29.99 -4.87
N ALA A 218 21.32 -29.72 -6.10
CA ALA A 218 20.25 -30.48 -6.76
C ALA A 218 20.56 -31.98 -6.90
N ALA A 219 21.76 -32.35 -7.37
CA ALA A 219 22.15 -33.73 -7.52
C ALA A 219 22.15 -34.46 -6.19
N GLY A 220 22.77 -33.87 -5.16
CA GLY A 220 22.81 -34.45 -3.81
C GLY A 220 21.42 -34.63 -3.18
N LEU A 221 20.50 -33.67 -3.43
CA LEU A 221 19.10 -33.77 -3.01
C LEU A 221 18.38 -34.92 -3.69
N ARG A 222 18.53 -35.10 -5.02
CA ARG A 222 17.91 -36.20 -5.75
C ARG A 222 18.41 -37.58 -5.23
N ASP A 223 19.70 -37.75 -5.12
CA ASP A 223 20.30 -38.99 -4.62
C ASP A 223 19.83 -39.29 -3.19
N GLY A 224 19.76 -38.26 -2.36
CA GLY A 224 19.30 -38.40 -0.98
C GLY A 224 17.80 -38.72 -0.88
N VAL A 225 16.97 -38.06 -1.63
CA VAL A 225 15.51 -38.32 -1.66
C VAL A 225 15.25 -39.74 -2.15
N LYS A 226 15.94 -40.18 -3.21
CA LYS A 226 15.80 -41.54 -3.73
C LYS A 226 16.22 -42.59 -2.69
N ARG A 227 17.29 -42.34 -1.94
CA ARG A 227 17.81 -43.25 -0.93
C ARG A 227 16.97 -43.29 0.35
N ILE A 228 16.50 -42.12 0.81
CA ILE A 228 15.88 -41.95 2.15
C ILE A 228 14.36 -42.00 2.09
N ALA A 229 13.76 -41.29 1.11
CA ALA A 229 12.31 -41.23 0.95
C ALA A 229 11.78 -42.28 -0.03
N LEU A 230 12.64 -43.05 -0.70
CA LEU A 230 12.26 -44.01 -1.75
C LEU A 230 11.36 -43.39 -2.80
N ALA A 231 11.63 -42.14 -3.17
CA ALA A 231 10.84 -41.30 -4.06
C ALA A 231 11.74 -40.64 -5.09
N ASP A 232 11.15 -40.24 -6.22
CA ASP A 232 11.80 -39.32 -7.16
C ASP A 232 11.62 -37.87 -6.70
N LEU A 233 12.61 -37.01 -7.00
CA LEU A 233 12.55 -35.58 -6.66
C LEU A 233 12.19 -34.75 -7.88
N GLU A 234 11.14 -33.95 -7.76
CA GLU A 234 10.86 -32.81 -8.65
C GLU A 234 11.20 -31.50 -7.90
N LEU A 235 12.36 -30.90 -8.22
CA LEU A 235 12.82 -29.65 -7.62
C LEU A 235 12.42 -28.47 -8.52
N THR A 236 11.65 -27.55 -7.98
CA THR A 236 11.15 -26.36 -8.69
C THR A 236 11.69 -25.10 -8.01
N ALA A 237 12.37 -24.25 -8.79
CA ALA A 237 12.72 -22.89 -8.39
C ALA A 237 11.60 -21.94 -8.80
N ILE A 238 11.14 -21.12 -7.84
CA ILE A 238 10.18 -20.05 -8.11
C ILE A 238 10.95 -18.73 -8.11
N ILE A 239 10.90 -18.03 -9.23
CA ILE A 239 11.61 -16.76 -9.43
C ILE A 239 10.64 -15.60 -9.69
N GLU A 240 11.11 -14.36 -9.53
CA GLU A 240 10.40 -13.19 -10.03
C GLU A 240 10.37 -13.20 -11.57
N PRO A 241 9.31 -12.67 -12.20
CA PRO A 241 9.30 -12.47 -13.66
C PRO A 241 10.43 -11.49 -14.04
N ALA A 242 11.04 -11.72 -15.19
CA ALA A 242 11.99 -10.73 -15.72
C ALA A 242 11.33 -9.35 -15.79
N ALA A 243 11.95 -8.37 -15.15
CA ALA A 243 11.46 -7.00 -15.23
C ALA A 243 11.39 -6.55 -16.70
N ARG A 244 10.40 -5.70 -17.04
CA ARG A 244 10.41 -5.01 -18.33
C ARG A 244 11.53 -3.99 -18.28
N LEU A 245 12.69 -4.41 -18.74
CA LEU A 245 13.91 -3.64 -18.71
C LEU A 245 13.87 -2.63 -19.86
N GLY A 246 14.37 -1.43 -19.61
CA GLY A 246 14.55 -0.40 -20.62
C GLY A 246 15.66 -0.75 -21.62
N ALA A 247 16.10 0.22 -22.40
CA ALA A 247 17.15 0.03 -23.40
C ALA A 247 18.55 0.45 -22.89
N THR A 248 18.78 0.48 -21.58
CA THR A 248 20.07 0.85 -20.98
C THR A 248 21.05 -0.33 -20.97
N ASP A 249 22.34 -0.05 -20.92
CA ASP A 249 23.38 -1.10 -20.81
C ASP A 249 23.26 -1.87 -19.48
N GLU A 250 22.92 -1.20 -18.39
CA GLU A 250 22.64 -1.83 -17.10
C GLU A 250 21.47 -2.84 -17.17
N ASP A 251 20.46 -2.53 -17.95
CA ASP A 251 19.30 -3.42 -18.16
C ASP A 251 19.71 -4.66 -18.96
N ARG A 252 20.63 -4.54 -19.91
CA ARG A 252 21.19 -5.67 -20.66
C ARG A 252 21.97 -6.62 -19.75
N ASP A 253 22.83 -6.08 -18.89
CA ASP A 253 23.63 -6.87 -17.97
C ASP A 253 22.74 -7.62 -16.96
N ARG A 254 21.69 -6.95 -16.45
CA ARG A 254 20.69 -7.59 -15.59
C ARG A 254 19.96 -8.73 -16.30
N LEU A 255 19.59 -8.54 -17.58
CA LEU A 255 18.92 -9.57 -18.37
C LEU A 255 19.86 -10.76 -18.63
N LEU A 256 21.15 -10.50 -18.90
CA LEU A 256 22.14 -11.57 -19.05
C LEU A 256 22.33 -12.36 -17.77
N MET A 257 22.43 -11.70 -16.61
CA MET A 257 22.50 -12.39 -15.32
C MET A 257 21.23 -13.18 -15.02
N TYR A 258 20.07 -12.64 -15.33
CA TYR A 258 18.79 -13.35 -15.16
C TYR A 258 18.76 -14.64 -15.99
N ARG A 259 19.09 -14.54 -17.29
CA ARG A 259 19.17 -15.70 -18.20
C ARG A 259 20.17 -16.73 -17.70
N PHE A 260 21.37 -16.32 -17.34
CA PHE A 260 22.40 -17.18 -16.79
C PHE A 260 21.90 -17.93 -15.54
N GLY A 261 21.21 -17.26 -14.62
CA GLY A 261 20.64 -17.90 -13.44
C GLY A 261 19.58 -18.96 -13.77
N VAL A 262 18.70 -18.67 -14.74
CA VAL A 262 17.69 -19.64 -15.24
C VAL A 262 18.37 -20.84 -15.90
N GLU A 263 19.25 -20.62 -16.87
CA GLU A 263 19.98 -21.67 -17.59
C GLU A 263 20.76 -22.55 -16.63
N THR A 264 21.48 -21.96 -15.65
CA THR A 264 22.22 -22.72 -14.63
C THR A 264 21.31 -23.67 -13.84
N MET A 265 20.11 -23.26 -13.48
CA MET A 265 19.17 -24.14 -12.78
C MET A 265 18.59 -25.22 -13.68
N GLU A 266 18.24 -24.89 -14.93
CA GLU A 266 17.69 -25.85 -15.90
C GLU A 266 18.71 -26.92 -16.31
N GLU A 267 20.00 -26.56 -16.49
CA GLU A 267 21.10 -27.51 -16.73
C GLU A 267 21.25 -28.56 -15.62
N HIS A 268 20.84 -28.20 -14.38
CA HIS A 268 20.84 -29.11 -13.23
C HIS A 268 19.46 -29.77 -13.00
N GLU A 269 18.60 -29.81 -14.04
CA GLU A 269 17.26 -30.41 -14.02
C GLU A 269 16.36 -29.83 -12.93
N ILE A 270 16.53 -28.54 -12.60
CA ILE A 270 15.63 -27.79 -11.74
C ILE A 270 14.59 -27.14 -12.65
N ARG A 271 13.33 -27.39 -12.38
CA ARG A 271 12.24 -26.72 -13.08
C ARG A 271 12.17 -25.26 -12.64
N VAL A 272 12.24 -24.33 -13.59
CA VAL A 272 12.15 -22.90 -13.28
C VAL A 272 10.77 -22.36 -13.63
N LEU A 273 10.09 -21.78 -12.66
CA LEU A 273 8.78 -21.14 -12.84
C LEU A 273 8.80 -19.74 -12.25
N THR A 274 7.96 -18.86 -12.79
CA THR A 274 7.82 -17.51 -12.25
C THR A 274 6.71 -17.45 -11.20
N THR A 275 6.70 -16.37 -10.41
CA THR A 275 5.59 -16.11 -9.49
C THR A 275 4.24 -15.96 -10.19
N SER A 276 4.20 -15.79 -11.51
CA SER A 276 2.95 -15.74 -12.30
C SER A 276 2.34 -17.13 -12.49
N ASP A 277 3.14 -18.21 -12.37
CA ASP A 277 2.70 -19.59 -12.53
C ASP A 277 2.15 -20.19 -11.24
N LEU A 278 2.32 -19.51 -10.09
CA LEU A 278 2.04 -20.07 -8.77
C LEU A 278 0.60 -20.52 -8.57
N ALA A 279 -0.38 -19.80 -9.12
CA ALA A 279 -1.78 -20.22 -9.03
C ALA A 279 -2.01 -21.61 -9.66
N ARG A 280 -1.44 -21.84 -10.86
CA ARG A 280 -1.50 -23.12 -11.55
C ARG A 280 -0.78 -24.24 -10.80
N VAL A 281 0.37 -23.92 -10.20
CA VAL A 281 1.16 -24.87 -9.41
C VAL A 281 0.40 -25.28 -8.13
N ALA A 282 -0.22 -24.32 -7.44
CA ALA A 282 -0.99 -24.58 -6.24
C ALA A 282 -2.27 -25.40 -6.53
N ASP A 283 -2.95 -25.14 -7.65
CA ASP A 283 -4.08 -25.94 -8.10
C ASP A 283 -3.67 -27.36 -8.47
N ALA A 284 -2.51 -27.56 -9.14
CA ALA A 284 -1.98 -28.88 -9.44
C ALA A 284 -1.68 -29.66 -8.15
N ALA A 285 -1.03 -29.03 -7.16
CA ALA A 285 -0.77 -29.62 -5.86
C ALA A 285 -2.05 -30.06 -5.15
N ARG A 286 -3.13 -29.27 -5.23
CA ARG A 286 -4.45 -29.63 -4.68
C ARG A 286 -4.99 -30.89 -5.31
N VAL A 287 -4.93 -31.00 -6.64
CA VAL A 287 -5.43 -32.18 -7.37
C VAL A 287 -4.61 -33.42 -7.02
N GLU A 288 -3.28 -33.30 -6.95
CA GLU A 288 -2.36 -34.42 -6.66
C GLU A 288 -2.51 -34.93 -5.22
N MET A 289 -2.73 -34.02 -4.26
CA MET A 289 -3.00 -34.37 -2.87
C MET A 289 -4.46 -34.84 -2.62
N ARG A 290 -5.33 -34.78 -3.64
CA ARG A 290 -6.74 -35.21 -3.58
C ARG A 290 -7.56 -34.47 -2.52
N VAL A 291 -7.38 -33.17 -2.41
CA VAL A 291 -8.09 -32.28 -1.45
C VAL A 291 -9.13 -31.42 -2.16
#